data_8bb7a81eb2069617f3d99ccd1c9563ac
#
_entry.id   8bb7a81eb2069617f3d99ccd1c9563ac
#
_cell.length_a   1.000
_cell.length_b   1.000
_cell.length_c   1.000
_cell.angle_alpha   90.00
_cell.angle_beta   90.00
_cell.angle_gamma   90.00
#
_symmetry.space_group_name_H-M   'P 1'
#
loop_
_entity.id
_entity.type
_entity.pdbx_description
1 polymer ?
#
loop_
_entity_poly.entity_id
_entity_poly.type
_entity_poly.pdbx_seq_one_letter_code
_entity_poly.pdbx_strand_id
1 'polypeptide(L)'
;SHAYSQNSYDIIISNGRIIDGSGNPWYEADIAINGEHIVRIGDLSLDTANQFIDAEGLTVSPGFIDPHTHALRGIFDVPNVESSLLQGVTTLTEGNDGTSPFPVDEHFQAILDKQISPNWGIFVGHGTIRSQVIGKEDRDPTPGELEQMKDMVQQAMQHGALGLSTGLFYVPGSFASTEEVIELSKVAAKHGGIYISHMREEAAQLIDSVNETIHIGEESGIPVQMTHHKVIGVKNWGSSVESLRLVDEARARGVDITIDQYPYTASQTSINALIPQWAQEGGRGRMLERIESPEIRATIKREVVLKILYDRGGGDPKNIFI
;
A
#
# COMPACT_ATOMS: atom_id res chain seq x y z
N SER A 1 39.93 38.48 10.55
CA SER A 1 38.47 38.52 10.71
C SER A 1 37.85 38.08 9.40
N HIS A 2 37.35 36.85 9.37
CA HIS A 2 36.47 36.44 8.27
C HIS A 2 35.14 37.16 8.49
N ALA A 3 34.78 38.07 7.60
CA ALA A 3 33.42 38.60 7.58
C ALA A 3 32.50 37.42 7.25
N TYR A 4 31.71 36.98 8.21
CA TYR A 4 30.63 36.07 7.95
C TYR A 4 29.61 36.83 7.06
N SER A 5 29.42 36.35 5.85
CA SER A 5 28.37 36.86 4.98
C SER A 5 27.04 36.39 5.57
N GLN A 6 26.22 37.32 6.01
CA GLN A 6 24.86 37.07 6.44
C GLN A 6 24.05 36.61 5.22
N ASN A 7 23.48 35.41 5.30
CA ASN A 7 22.62 34.90 4.24
C ASN A 7 21.16 35.19 4.57
N SER A 8 20.31 35.23 3.55
CA SER A 8 18.87 35.39 3.69
C SER A 8 18.16 34.19 3.09
N TYR A 9 17.17 33.68 3.82
CA TYR A 9 16.41 32.48 3.46
C TYR A 9 14.89 32.76 3.44
N ASP A 10 14.12 31.88 2.87
CA ASP A 10 12.67 32.00 2.93
C ASP A 10 12.16 31.64 4.33
N ILE A 11 12.65 30.50 4.87
CA ILE A 11 12.27 30.04 6.20
C ILE A 11 13.53 29.60 6.96
N ILE A 12 13.61 29.96 8.25
CA ILE A 12 14.52 29.31 9.21
C ILE A 12 13.67 28.64 10.29
N ILE A 13 13.91 27.36 10.52
CA ILE A 13 13.41 26.62 11.68
C ILE A 13 14.55 26.56 12.67
N SER A 14 14.40 27.17 13.85
CA SER A 14 15.46 27.29 14.86
C SER A 14 15.15 26.52 16.13
N ASN A 15 16.20 26.23 16.92
CA ASN A 15 16.14 25.63 18.24
C ASN A 15 15.52 24.20 18.28
N GLY A 16 15.43 23.53 17.13
CA GLY A 16 14.80 22.23 17.02
C GLY A 16 15.73 21.07 17.34
N ARG A 17 15.17 20.00 17.87
CA ARG A 17 15.81 18.69 17.93
C ARG A 17 15.57 17.96 16.61
N ILE A 18 16.60 17.78 15.79
CA ILE A 18 16.48 17.21 14.45
C ILE A 18 16.60 15.69 14.50
N ILE A 19 15.63 15.01 13.88
CA ILE A 19 15.67 13.58 13.53
C ILE A 19 15.52 13.50 12.02
N ASP A 20 16.61 13.29 11.30
CA ASP A 20 16.69 13.44 9.85
C ASP A 20 16.35 12.16 9.05
N GLY A 21 16.02 11.06 9.74
CA GLY A 21 15.69 9.78 9.11
C GLY A 21 16.91 8.95 8.70
N SER A 22 18.13 9.40 8.94
CA SER A 22 19.36 8.67 8.59
C SER A 22 19.64 7.44 9.47
N GLY A 23 18.86 7.25 10.55
CA GLY A 23 19.12 6.22 11.56
C GLY A 23 20.14 6.66 12.64
N ASN A 24 20.74 7.83 12.52
CA ASN A 24 21.59 8.40 13.54
C ASN A 24 20.80 8.99 14.73
N PRO A 25 21.43 9.18 15.90
CA PRO A 25 20.83 9.90 17.01
C PRO A 25 20.44 11.34 16.59
N TRP A 26 19.45 11.91 17.27
CA TRP A 26 19.07 13.31 17.09
C TRP A 26 20.21 14.28 17.43
N TYR A 27 20.16 15.44 16.84
CA TYR A 27 21.08 16.54 17.12
C TYR A 27 20.36 17.89 17.14
N GLU A 28 20.97 18.92 17.74
CA GLU A 28 20.44 20.28 17.76
C GLU A 28 21.06 21.08 16.60
N ALA A 29 20.22 21.68 15.78
CA ALA A 29 20.63 22.60 14.73
C ALA A 29 19.42 23.38 14.22
N ASP A 30 19.70 24.44 13.46
CA ASP A 30 18.69 25.17 12.70
C ASP A 30 18.64 24.63 11.26
N ILE A 31 17.49 24.85 10.60
CA ILE A 31 17.25 24.44 9.21
C ILE A 31 16.87 25.66 8.39
N ALA A 32 17.59 25.92 7.30
CA ALA A 32 17.24 26.94 6.31
C ALA A 32 16.59 26.32 5.08
N ILE A 33 15.50 26.95 4.62
CA ILE A 33 14.71 26.52 3.47
C ILE A 33 14.60 27.69 2.49
N ASN A 34 14.86 27.41 1.19
CA ASN A 34 14.55 28.31 0.07
C ASN A 34 13.68 27.56 -0.94
N GLY A 35 12.52 28.13 -1.24
CA GLY A 35 11.51 27.47 -2.06
C GLY A 35 11.13 26.11 -1.46
N GLU A 36 11.35 25.04 -2.21
CA GLU A 36 11.01 23.67 -1.79
C GLU A 36 12.21 22.86 -1.25
N HIS A 37 13.34 23.53 -0.97
CA HIS A 37 14.59 22.82 -0.66
C HIS A 37 15.15 23.23 0.70
N ILE A 38 15.57 22.25 1.49
CA ILE A 38 16.46 22.44 2.62
C ILE A 38 17.84 22.77 2.04
N VAL A 39 18.31 24.01 2.28
CA VAL A 39 19.56 24.50 1.68
C VAL A 39 20.72 24.49 2.67
N ARG A 40 20.44 24.47 3.97
CA ARG A 40 21.46 24.40 5.02
C ARG A 40 20.88 23.85 6.31
N ILE A 41 21.71 23.09 7.02
CA ILE A 41 21.48 22.63 8.40
C ILE A 41 22.73 23.01 9.21
N GLY A 42 22.53 23.65 10.36
CA GLY A 42 23.64 24.08 11.23
C GLY A 42 23.28 25.28 12.09
N ASP A 43 24.28 25.99 12.59
CA ASP A 43 24.07 27.25 13.30
C ASP A 43 23.73 28.36 12.29
N LEU A 44 22.53 28.90 12.39
CA LEU A 44 21.98 30.00 11.56
C LEU A 44 21.69 31.26 12.39
N SER A 45 22.24 31.36 13.59
CA SER A 45 21.96 32.46 14.53
C SER A 45 22.29 33.87 14.00
N LEU A 46 23.16 33.97 12.98
CA LEU A 46 23.54 35.20 12.33
C LEU A 46 22.83 35.47 11.00
N ASP A 47 22.05 34.51 10.51
CA ASP A 47 21.36 34.58 9.23
C ASP A 47 19.96 35.21 9.39
N THR A 48 19.33 35.59 8.28
CA THR A 48 17.99 36.16 8.25
C THR A 48 17.04 35.29 7.43
N ALA A 49 15.75 35.44 7.69
CA ALA A 49 14.71 34.79 6.89
C ALA A 49 13.46 35.64 6.78
N ASN A 50 12.66 35.38 5.75
CA ASN A 50 11.33 35.96 5.61
C ASN A 50 10.38 35.49 6.73
N GLN A 51 10.56 34.21 7.17
CA GLN A 51 9.81 33.59 8.24
C GLN A 51 10.75 32.85 9.20
N PHE A 52 10.52 32.99 10.50
CA PHE A 52 11.16 32.20 11.53
C PHE A 52 10.14 31.30 12.21
N ILE A 53 10.51 30.03 12.40
CA ILE A 53 9.74 29.05 13.16
C ILE A 53 10.62 28.64 14.34
N ASP A 54 10.21 29.00 15.55
CA ASP A 54 10.89 28.57 16.76
C ASP A 54 10.39 27.17 17.14
N ALA A 55 11.29 26.20 17.08
CA ALA A 55 11.02 24.79 17.41
C ALA A 55 11.59 24.40 18.79
N GLU A 56 11.80 25.40 19.70
CA GLU A 56 12.30 25.11 21.05
C GLU A 56 11.43 24.04 21.75
N GLY A 57 12.07 22.97 22.23
CA GLY A 57 11.40 21.83 22.89
C GLY A 57 10.69 20.87 21.92
N LEU A 58 10.69 21.14 20.62
CA LEU A 58 10.07 20.29 19.61
C LEU A 58 11.09 19.42 18.87
N THR A 59 10.60 18.37 18.26
CA THR A 59 11.37 17.55 17.32
C THR A 59 11.01 17.94 15.89
N VAL A 60 12.01 18.20 15.08
CA VAL A 60 11.87 18.48 13.64
C VAL A 60 12.32 17.23 12.87
N SER A 61 11.47 16.73 12.00
CA SER A 61 11.74 15.57 11.15
C SER A 61 11.21 15.81 9.74
N PRO A 62 11.66 15.03 8.74
CA PRO A 62 10.94 14.92 7.47
C PRO A 62 9.49 14.51 7.70
N GLY A 63 8.59 14.95 6.82
CA GLY A 63 7.21 14.48 6.83
C GLY A 63 7.15 12.97 6.62
N PHE A 64 6.21 12.31 7.30
CA PHE A 64 6.05 10.85 7.18
C PHE A 64 5.41 10.48 5.84
N ILE A 65 5.82 9.34 5.31
CA ILE A 65 5.20 8.69 4.15
C ILE A 65 4.32 7.56 4.68
N ASP A 66 3.01 7.62 4.39
CA ASP A 66 2.12 6.49 4.64
C ASP A 66 2.12 5.59 3.39
N PRO A 67 2.71 4.40 3.48
CA PRO A 67 2.88 3.52 2.33
C PRO A 67 1.61 2.74 1.97
N HIS A 68 0.55 2.85 2.77
CA HIS A 68 -0.67 2.08 2.56
C HIS A 68 -1.90 2.85 3.05
N THR A 69 -2.52 3.62 2.16
CA THR A 69 -3.72 4.39 2.48
C THR A 69 -4.91 4.02 1.61
N HIS A 70 -6.09 4.47 2.03
CA HIS A 70 -7.34 4.38 1.25
C HIS A 70 -8.00 5.75 1.10
N ALA A 71 -7.19 6.82 1.06
CA ALA A 71 -7.62 8.20 0.91
C ALA A 71 -8.28 8.46 -0.47
N LEU A 72 -8.01 7.61 -1.47
CA LEU A 72 -8.62 7.68 -2.79
C LEU A 72 -10.16 7.74 -2.73
N ARG A 73 -10.77 7.13 -1.69
CA ARG A 73 -12.23 7.13 -1.50
C ARG A 73 -12.82 8.51 -1.20
N GLY A 74 -12.00 9.46 -0.73
CA GLY A 74 -12.46 10.77 -0.29
C GLY A 74 -11.58 11.95 -0.70
N ILE A 75 -10.47 11.72 -1.39
CA ILE A 75 -9.48 12.76 -1.71
C ILE A 75 -10.08 13.93 -2.50
N PHE A 76 -11.03 13.66 -3.39
CA PHE A 76 -11.68 14.69 -4.17
C PHE A 76 -12.73 15.49 -3.40
N ASP A 77 -13.25 14.95 -2.29
CA ASP A 77 -14.18 15.62 -1.40
C ASP A 77 -13.45 16.39 -0.28
N VAL A 78 -12.36 15.82 0.25
CA VAL A 78 -11.56 16.37 1.35
C VAL A 78 -10.08 16.46 0.94
N PRO A 79 -9.71 17.39 0.03
CA PRO A 79 -8.38 17.44 -0.57
C PRO A 79 -7.25 17.78 0.41
N ASN A 80 -7.57 18.40 1.55
CA ASN A 80 -6.58 18.74 2.57
C ASN A 80 -6.11 17.56 3.39
N VAL A 81 -6.91 16.47 3.48
CA VAL A 81 -6.60 15.27 4.27
C VAL A 81 -6.06 15.61 5.67
N GLU A 82 -6.71 16.53 6.36
CA GLU A 82 -6.25 17.09 7.65
C GLU A 82 -5.95 16.02 8.70
N SER A 83 -6.71 14.92 8.68
CA SER A 83 -6.50 13.79 9.60
C SER A 83 -5.09 13.18 9.47
N SER A 84 -4.50 13.18 8.29
CA SER A 84 -3.15 12.68 8.04
C SER A 84 -2.10 13.78 8.26
N LEU A 85 -2.32 14.97 7.69
CA LEU A 85 -1.39 16.09 7.80
C LEU A 85 -1.14 16.52 9.23
N LEU A 86 -2.19 16.57 10.08
CA LEU A 86 -2.06 16.91 11.50
C LEU A 86 -1.29 15.85 12.32
N GLN A 87 -1.07 14.68 11.76
CA GLN A 87 -0.19 13.65 12.34
C GLN A 87 1.22 13.65 11.73
N GLY A 88 1.52 14.63 10.87
CA GLY A 88 2.82 14.76 10.22
C GLY A 88 3.00 13.88 8.97
N VAL A 89 1.94 13.23 8.48
CA VAL A 89 1.96 12.46 7.23
C VAL A 89 1.79 13.42 6.06
N THR A 90 2.85 13.59 5.27
CA THR A 90 2.89 14.54 4.15
C THR A 90 2.85 13.88 2.78
N THR A 91 2.99 12.56 2.73
CA THR A 91 2.93 11.77 1.50
C THR A 91 2.01 10.56 1.70
N LEU A 92 1.08 10.38 0.77
CA LEU A 92 0.16 9.24 0.76
C LEU A 92 0.41 8.39 -0.49
N THR A 93 0.38 7.07 -0.33
CA THR A 93 0.42 6.14 -1.46
C THR A 93 -0.89 5.36 -1.56
N GLU A 94 -1.40 5.24 -2.77
CA GLU A 94 -2.70 4.68 -3.09
C GLU A 94 -2.63 3.62 -4.19
N GLY A 95 -3.76 3.04 -4.54
CA GLY A 95 -3.81 1.94 -5.49
C GLY A 95 -3.47 0.60 -4.87
N ASN A 96 -3.60 0.51 -3.56
CA ASN A 96 -3.33 -0.68 -2.76
C ASN A 96 -4.36 -1.80 -3.03
N ASP A 97 -4.07 -3.00 -2.55
CA ASP A 97 -4.96 -4.17 -2.58
C ASP A 97 -5.43 -4.54 -4.00
N GLY A 98 -4.61 -4.25 -5.01
CA GLY A 98 -4.88 -4.61 -6.40
C GLY A 98 -5.91 -3.74 -7.12
N THR A 99 -6.33 -2.63 -6.55
CA THR A 99 -7.34 -1.74 -7.14
C THR A 99 -6.81 -0.32 -7.27
N SER A 100 -6.79 0.22 -8.48
CA SER A 100 -6.36 1.60 -8.74
C SER A 100 -7.19 2.24 -9.87
N PRO A 101 -7.20 3.57 -9.98
CA PRO A 101 -7.55 4.22 -11.24
C PRO A 101 -6.64 3.76 -12.39
N PHE A 102 -7.19 3.73 -13.59
CA PHE A 102 -6.47 3.47 -14.83
C PHE A 102 -7.22 4.13 -16.01
N PRO A 103 -6.57 4.91 -16.87
CA PRO A 103 -5.13 5.20 -16.94
C PRO A 103 -4.61 6.05 -15.77
N VAL A 104 -3.32 5.85 -15.41
CA VAL A 104 -2.70 6.49 -14.25
C VAL A 104 -2.45 8.00 -14.47
N ASP A 105 -2.08 8.40 -15.67
CA ASP A 105 -1.85 9.79 -16.06
C ASP A 105 -3.12 10.65 -15.94
N GLU A 106 -4.28 10.15 -16.35
CA GLU A 106 -5.55 10.85 -16.17
C GLU A 106 -5.85 11.07 -14.68
N HIS A 107 -5.54 10.09 -13.85
CA HIS A 107 -5.69 10.23 -12.41
C HIS A 107 -4.75 11.29 -11.83
N PHE A 108 -3.48 11.29 -12.20
CA PHE A 108 -2.54 12.32 -11.76
C PHE A 108 -2.98 13.72 -12.21
N GLN A 109 -3.50 13.86 -13.42
CA GLN A 109 -4.05 15.14 -13.87
C GLN A 109 -5.22 15.60 -13.00
N ALA A 110 -6.13 14.69 -12.65
CA ALA A 110 -7.26 15.00 -11.76
C ALA A 110 -6.79 15.42 -10.34
N ILE A 111 -5.74 14.79 -9.82
CA ILE A 111 -5.11 15.15 -8.53
C ILE A 111 -4.48 16.55 -8.60
N LEU A 112 -3.76 16.87 -9.69
CA LEU A 112 -3.17 18.18 -9.92
C LEU A 112 -4.24 19.28 -10.04
N ASP A 113 -5.29 19.02 -10.80
CA ASP A 113 -6.41 19.94 -10.97
C ASP A 113 -7.15 20.20 -9.66
N LYS A 114 -7.23 19.19 -8.79
CA LYS A 114 -7.85 19.30 -7.46
C LYS A 114 -7.01 20.06 -6.46
N GLN A 115 -5.68 20.16 -6.66
CA GLN A 115 -4.74 20.82 -5.77
C GLN A 115 -4.83 20.28 -4.33
N ILE A 116 -4.58 18.96 -4.18
CA ILE A 116 -4.54 18.34 -2.86
C ILE A 116 -3.35 18.83 -2.03
N SER A 117 -3.43 18.76 -0.71
CA SER A 117 -2.35 19.21 0.18
C SER A 117 -1.19 18.24 0.33
N PRO A 118 -1.40 16.89 0.47
CA PRO A 118 -0.27 15.96 0.60
C PRO A 118 0.36 15.66 -0.77
N ASN A 119 1.60 15.18 -0.75
CA ASN A 119 2.17 14.49 -1.90
C ASN A 119 1.41 13.20 -2.17
N TRP A 120 1.36 12.79 -3.44
CA TRP A 120 0.54 11.68 -3.88
C TRP A 120 1.32 10.71 -4.76
N GLY A 121 1.33 9.44 -4.40
CA GLY A 121 1.84 8.35 -5.21
C GLY A 121 0.77 7.30 -5.46
N ILE A 122 0.88 6.54 -6.55
CA ILE A 122 -0.09 5.49 -6.87
C ILE A 122 0.60 4.23 -7.38
N PHE A 123 0.11 3.08 -6.93
CA PHE A 123 0.42 1.78 -7.51
C PHE A 123 -0.60 1.43 -8.58
N VAL A 124 -0.18 0.74 -9.63
CA VAL A 124 -1.12 0.16 -10.57
C VAL A 124 -1.68 -1.14 -10.03
N GLY A 125 -3.00 -1.25 -9.96
CA GLY A 125 -3.70 -2.39 -9.39
C GLY A 125 -3.81 -3.56 -10.36
N HIS A 126 -3.25 -4.71 -10.01
CA HIS A 126 -3.38 -5.96 -10.77
C HIS A 126 -4.84 -6.33 -11.03
N GLY A 127 -5.69 -6.25 -10.00
CA GLY A 127 -7.11 -6.56 -10.12
C GLY A 127 -7.86 -5.61 -11.07
N THR A 128 -7.42 -4.33 -11.15
CA THR A 128 -7.94 -3.37 -12.13
C THR A 128 -7.58 -3.79 -13.54
N ILE A 129 -6.29 -4.10 -13.80
CA ILE A 129 -5.79 -4.54 -15.11
C ILE A 129 -6.48 -5.84 -15.51
N ARG A 130 -6.49 -6.84 -14.63
CA ARG A 130 -7.13 -8.14 -14.88
C ARG A 130 -8.62 -7.99 -15.20
N SER A 131 -9.33 -7.12 -14.47
CA SER A 131 -10.75 -6.84 -14.73
C SER A 131 -11.01 -6.24 -16.12
N GLN A 132 -10.09 -5.45 -16.64
CA GLN A 132 -10.24 -4.83 -17.95
C GLN A 132 -9.94 -5.81 -19.10
N VAL A 133 -9.03 -6.75 -18.90
CA VAL A 133 -8.59 -7.67 -19.95
C VAL A 133 -9.37 -8.99 -19.94
N ILE A 134 -9.56 -9.60 -18.76
CA ILE A 134 -10.17 -10.93 -18.60
C ILE A 134 -11.57 -10.81 -17.99
N GLY A 135 -11.84 -9.73 -17.25
CA GLY A 135 -13.04 -9.63 -16.42
C GLY A 135 -12.84 -10.29 -15.05
N LYS A 136 -13.92 -10.90 -14.53
CA LYS A 136 -13.91 -11.57 -13.22
C LYS A 136 -14.10 -13.09 -13.36
N GLU A 137 -13.50 -13.66 -14.39
CA GLU A 137 -13.55 -15.08 -14.67
C GLU A 137 -12.44 -15.83 -13.93
N ASP A 138 -12.76 -17.02 -13.43
CA ASP A 138 -11.81 -17.93 -12.77
C ASP A 138 -11.09 -18.78 -13.84
N ARG A 139 -10.10 -18.17 -14.48
CA ARG A 139 -9.21 -18.82 -15.46
C ARG A 139 -7.91 -18.09 -15.62
N ASP A 140 -6.90 -18.75 -16.11
CA ASP A 140 -5.66 -18.13 -16.52
C ASP A 140 -5.84 -17.21 -17.75
N PRO A 141 -5.00 -16.18 -17.92
CA PRO A 141 -4.95 -15.40 -19.13
C PRO A 141 -4.45 -16.24 -20.33
N THR A 142 -4.97 -15.98 -21.49
CA THR A 142 -4.32 -16.42 -22.73
C THR A 142 -2.99 -15.68 -22.90
N PRO A 143 -2.03 -16.20 -23.72
CA PRO A 143 -0.78 -15.47 -23.97
C PRO A 143 -0.99 -14.02 -24.45
N GLY A 144 -2.00 -13.78 -25.30
CA GLY A 144 -2.31 -12.44 -25.79
C GLY A 144 -2.88 -11.51 -24.70
N GLU A 145 -3.72 -12.04 -23.81
CA GLU A 145 -4.24 -11.29 -22.66
C GLU A 145 -3.12 -10.96 -21.66
N LEU A 146 -2.21 -11.89 -21.41
CA LEU A 146 -1.05 -11.63 -20.54
C LEU A 146 -0.16 -10.53 -21.09
N GLU A 147 0.13 -10.53 -22.40
CA GLU A 147 0.90 -9.45 -23.02
C GLU A 147 0.15 -8.10 -22.93
N GLN A 148 -1.15 -8.08 -23.15
CA GLN A 148 -1.95 -6.87 -22.97
C GLN A 148 -1.88 -6.35 -21.52
N MET A 149 -1.94 -7.24 -20.52
CA MET A 149 -1.78 -6.85 -19.12
C MET A 149 -0.38 -6.29 -18.83
N LYS A 150 0.68 -6.88 -19.42
CA LYS A 150 2.05 -6.36 -19.33
C LYS A 150 2.18 -4.96 -19.94
N ASP A 151 1.58 -4.72 -21.09
CA ASP A 151 1.57 -3.41 -21.74
C ASP A 151 0.89 -2.36 -20.84
N MET A 152 -0.20 -2.71 -20.19
CA MET A 152 -0.88 -1.82 -19.24
C MET A 152 -0.03 -1.50 -18.02
N VAL A 153 0.67 -2.49 -17.44
CA VAL A 153 1.65 -2.23 -16.35
C VAL A 153 2.75 -1.31 -16.85
N GLN A 154 3.33 -1.59 -18.02
CA GLN A 154 4.38 -0.75 -18.60
C GLN A 154 3.90 0.69 -18.81
N GLN A 155 2.70 0.91 -19.35
CA GLN A 155 2.10 2.22 -19.51
C GLN A 155 1.97 2.95 -18.16
N ALA A 156 1.44 2.28 -17.15
CA ALA A 156 1.28 2.87 -15.82
C ALA A 156 2.64 3.28 -15.22
N MET A 157 3.65 2.43 -15.35
CA MET A 157 5.01 2.74 -14.87
C MET A 157 5.63 3.92 -15.60
N GLN A 158 5.45 4.01 -16.92
CA GLN A 158 5.90 5.16 -17.73
C GLN A 158 5.21 6.47 -17.33
N HIS A 159 4.00 6.41 -16.84
CA HIS A 159 3.22 7.54 -16.34
C HIS A 159 3.44 7.83 -14.85
N GLY A 160 4.41 7.19 -14.21
CA GLY A 160 4.85 7.52 -12.86
C GLY A 160 4.22 6.69 -11.73
N ALA A 161 3.63 5.53 -12.04
CA ALA A 161 3.21 4.60 -11.02
C ALA A 161 4.41 4.12 -10.18
N LEU A 162 4.22 3.93 -8.88
CA LEU A 162 5.25 3.48 -7.94
C LEU A 162 5.61 1.99 -8.09
N GLY A 163 4.74 1.22 -8.72
CA GLY A 163 4.89 -0.21 -8.87
C GLY A 163 3.56 -0.91 -9.07
N LEU A 164 3.55 -2.22 -8.83
CA LEU A 164 2.39 -3.10 -8.97
C LEU A 164 1.80 -3.43 -7.60
N SER A 165 0.49 -3.32 -7.45
CA SER A 165 -0.21 -3.81 -6.26
C SER A 165 -1.08 -5.02 -6.57
N THR A 166 -1.17 -5.94 -5.64
CA THR A 166 -2.12 -7.05 -5.70
C THR A 166 -3.02 -7.13 -4.48
N GLY A 167 -4.21 -7.67 -4.67
CA GLY A 167 -5.10 -8.11 -3.61
C GLY A 167 -5.54 -9.55 -3.94
N LEU A 168 -4.64 -10.50 -3.70
CA LEU A 168 -4.83 -11.91 -4.10
C LEU A 168 -5.93 -12.62 -3.29
N PHE A 169 -6.41 -12.00 -2.24
CA PHE A 169 -7.61 -12.42 -1.53
C PHE A 169 -8.90 -12.05 -2.26
N TYR A 170 -8.91 -10.94 -3.00
CA TYR A 170 -10.10 -10.37 -3.64
C TYR A 170 -10.26 -10.81 -5.09
N VAL A 171 -11.52 -11.01 -5.54
CA VAL A 171 -11.83 -11.25 -6.95
C VAL A 171 -11.65 -9.95 -7.76
N PRO A 172 -10.93 -9.97 -8.92
CA PRO A 172 -10.43 -11.14 -9.63
C PRO A 172 -8.99 -11.57 -9.28
N GLY A 173 -8.29 -10.89 -8.39
CA GLY A 173 -6.90 -11.22 -8.03
C GLY A 173 -6.75 -12.63 -7.48
N SER A 174 -7.78 -13.14 -6.79
CA SER A 174 -7.77 -14.50 -6.22
C SER A 174 -7.76 -15.62 -7.26
N PHE A 175 -8.10 -15.31 -8.49
CA PHE A 175 -8.10 -16.26 -9.63
C PHE A 175 -6.77 -16.25 -10.40
N ALA A 176 -5.86 -15.36 -10.04
CA ALA A 176 -4.57 -15.29 -10.69
C ALA A 176 -3.62 -16.38 -10.18
N SER A 177 -2.87 -16.99 -11.08
CA SER A 177 -1.72 -17.82 -10.74
C SER A 177 -0.56 -16.95 -10.23
N THR A 178 0.36 -17.56 -9.48
CA THR A 178 1.58 -16.88 -9.03
C THR A 178 2.44 -16.44 -10.21
N GLU A 179 2.48 -17.25 -11.27
CA GLU A 179 3.23 -16.98 -12.51
C GLU A 179 2.70 -15.74 -13.24
N GLU A 180 1.38 -15.52 -13.28
CA GLU A 180 0.79 -14.29 -13.82
C GLU A 180 1.34 -13.06 -13.09
N VAL A 181 1.34 -13.09 -11.75
CA VAL A 181 1.83 -11.98 -10.93
C VAL A 181 3.33 -11.77 -11.10
N ILE A 182 4.13 -12.83 -11.19
CA ILE A 182 5.57 -12.77 -11.46
C ILE A 182 5.84 -12.06 -12.79
N GLU A 183 5.13 -12.43 -13.86
CA GLU A 183 5.31 -11.84 -15.17
C GLU A 183 5.00 -10.34 -15.21
N LEU A 184 3.94 -9.91 -14.51
CA LEU A 184 3.60 -8.49 -14.38
C LEU A 184 4.60 -7.74 -13.48
N SER A 185 5.06 -8.38 -12.40
CA SER A 185 6.07 -7.82 -11.50
C SER A 185 7.41 -7.60 -12.20
N LYS A 186 7.80 -8.50 -13.12
CA LYS A 186 9.00 -8.31 -13.98
C LYS A 186 8.92 -7.04 -14.82
N VAL A 187 7.73 -6.66 -15.29
CA VAL A 187 7.55 -5.40 -16.01
C VAL A 187 7.74 -4.20 -15.09
N ALA A 188 7.12 -4.20 -13.93
CA ALA A 188 7.27 -3.12 -12.94
C ALA A 188 8.75 -2.99 -12.48
N ALA A 189 9.43 -4.11 -12.24
CA ALA A 189 10.85 -4.15 -11.85
C ALA A 189 11.77 -3.45 -12.84
N LYS A 190 11.55 -3.63 -14.17
CA LYS A 190 12.33 -2.96 -15.24
C LYS A 190 12.26 -1.44 -15.18
N HIS A 191 11.21 -0.89 -14.56
CA HIS A 191 11.00 0.54 -14.37
C HIS A 191 11.40 1.02 -12.96
N GLY A 192 12.03 0.17 -12.14
CA GLY A 192 12.43 0.51 -10.78
C GLY A 192 11.26 0.56 -9.78
N GLY A 193 10.14 -0.07 -10.11
CA GLY A 193 8.98 -0.14 -9.23
C GLY A 193 9.13 -1.14 -8.10
N ILE A 194 8.18 -1.12 -7.17
CA ILE A 194 8.05 -2.11 -6.09
C ILE A 194 6.75 -2.91 -6.25
N TYR A 195 6.72 -4.09 -5.66
CA TYR A 195 5.53 -4.94 -5.58
C TYR A 195 4.94 -4.87 -4.18
N ILE A 196 3.66 -4.54 -4.06
CA ILE A 196 2.95 -4.55 -2.78
C ILE A 196 1.78 -5.53 -2.82
N SER A 197 1.56 -6.26 -1.74
CA SER A 197 0.58 -7.34 -1.74
C SER A 197 -0.29 -7.39 -0.49
N HIS A 198 -1.60 -7.23 -0.68
CA HIS A 198 -2.57 -7.90 0.17
C HIS A 198 -2.52 -9.39 -0.19
N MET A 199 -1.90 -10.17 0.65
CA MET A 199 -1.59 -11.57 0.38
C MET A 199 -2.86 -12.40 0.12
N ARG A 200 -2.69 -13.56 -0.49
CA ARG A 200 -3.78 -14.46 -0.88
C ARG A 200 -4.62 -14.92 0.31
N GLU A 201 -3.96 -15.15 1.45
CA GLU A 201 -4.61 -15.59 2.66
C GLU A 201 -3.79 -15.14 3.90
N GLU A 202 -4.48 -14.76 4.96
CA GLU A 202 -3.88 -14.20 6.17
C GLU A 202 -4.31 -14.96 7.44
N ALA A 203 -5.01 -16.09 7.29
CA ALA A 203 -5.48 -16.95 8.37
C ALA A 203 -4.74 -18.31 8.36
N ALA A 204 -5.39 -19.39 8.03
CA ALA A 204 -4.83 -20.74 8.12
C ALA A 204 -3.71 -21.01 7.10
N GLN A 205 -3.69 -20.33 5.97
CA GLN A 205 -2.70 -20.47 4.90
C GLN A 205 -1.72 -19.26 4.84
N LEU A 206 -1.58 -18.55 5.95
CA LEU A 206 -0.67 -17.38 6.04
C LEU A 206 0.73 -17.73 5.55
N ILE A 207 1.29 -18.86 5.99
CA ILE A 207 2.66 -19.25 5.68
C ILE A 207 2.84 -19.53 4.18
N ASP A 208 1.87 -20.14 3.53
CA ASP A 208 1.88 -20.36 2.08
C ASP A 208 1.84 -19.03 1.33
N SER A 209 1.01 -18.09 1.79
CA SER A 209 0.91 -16.74 1.20
C SER A 209 2.17 -15.90 1.40
N VAL A 210 2.84 -16.04 2.54
CA VAL A 210 4.15 -15.40 2.78
C VAL A 210 5.20 -15.97 1.82
N ASN A 211 5.26 -17.29 1.66
CA ASN A 211 6.17 -17.94 0.72
C ASN A 211 5.85 -17.56 -0.73
N GLU A 212 4.56 -17.46 -1.13
CA GLU A 212 4.15 -16.98 -2.45
C GLU A 212 4.68 -15.56 -2.70
N THR A 213 4.53 -14.67 -1.73
CA THR A 213 4.97 -13.27 -1.85
C THR A 213 6.50 -13.15 -1.96
N ILE A 214 7.22 -13.93 -1.15
CA ILE A 214 8.69 -14.03 -1.24
C ILE A 214 9.11 -14.56 -2.62
N HIS A 215 8.47 -15.62 -3.10
CA HIS A 215 8.76 -16.24 -4.40
C HIS A 215 8.55 -15.25 -5.56
N ILE A 216 7.47 -14.45 -5.51
CA ILE A 216 7.25 -13.39 -6.51
C ILE A 216 8.42 -12.40 -6.52
N GLY A 217 8.92 -12.00 -5.35
CA GLY A 217 10.09 -11.13 -5.25
C GLY A 217 11.36 -11.77 -5.82
N GLU A 218 11.64 -13.04 -5.47
CA GLU A 218 12.80 -13.79 -5.94
C GLU A 218 12.81 -13.96 -7.46
N GLU A 219 11.69 -14.38 -8.05
CA GLU A 219 11.59 -14.66 -9.50
C GLU A 219 11.50 -13.40 -10.38
N SER A 220 10.97 -12.31 -9.85
CA SER A 220 10.84 -11.05 -10.59
C SER A 220 12.00 -10.08 -10.35
N GLY A 221 12.74 -10.25 -9.25
CA GLY A 221 13.80 -9.33 -8.84
C GLY A 221 13.28 -7.97 -8.36
N ILE A 222 11.98 -7.85 -8.06
CA ILE A 222 11.33 -6.62 -7.61
C ILE A 222 11.42 -6.51 -6.08
N PRO A 223 11.68 -5.32 -5.50
CA PRO A 223 11.47 -5.10 -4.08
C PRO A 223 10.02 -5.36 -3.69
N VAL A 224 9.81 -5.96 -2.52
CA VAL A 224 8.49 -6.42 -2.08
C VAL A 224 8.07 -5.77 -0.77
N GLN A 225 6.80 -5.40 -0.67
CA GLN A 225 6.17 -5.02 0.59
C GLN A 225 4.96 -5.92 0.85
N MET A 226 4.97 -6.65 1.95
CA MET A 226 3.79 -7.34 2.48
C MET A 226 2.93 -6.32 3.20
N THR A 227 1.74 -6.02 2.67
CA THR A 227 0.89 -4.97 3.23
C THR A 227 0.12 -5.46 4.45
N HIS A 228 -0.09 -4.55 5.42
CA HIS A 228 -0.90 -4.75 6.64
C HIS A 228 -0.74 -6.15 7.26
N HIS A 229 0.51 -6.61 7.38
CA HIS A 229 0.81 -7.96 7.84
C HIS A 229 0.15 -8.29 9.17
N LYS A 230 -0.61 -9.35 9.21
CA LYS A 230 -1.35 -9.82 10.38
C LYS A 230 -1.64 -11.31 10.31
N VAL A 231 -2.04 -11.87 11.43
CA VAL A 231 -2.54 -13.24 11.54
C VAL A 231 -4.01 -13.17 11.93
N ILE A 232 -4.88 -13.56 11.02
CA ILE A 232 -6.32 -13.57 11.23
C ILE A 232 -6.77 -14.92 11.82
N GLY A 233 -7.78 -14.86 12.70
CA GLY A 233 -8.36 -16.04 13.34
C GLY A 233 -7.57 -16.49 14.58
N VAL A 234 -8.27 -16.57 15.71
CA VAL A 234 -7.70 -16.88 17.03
C VAL A 234 -6.89 -18.18 17.02
N LYS A 235 -7.30 -19.16 16.22
CA LYS A 235 -6.62 -20.48 16.11
C LYS A 235 -5.24 -20.37 15.45
N ASN A 236 -5.00 -19.32 14.69
CA ASN A 236 -3.77 -19.10 13.93
C ASN A 236 -2.80 -18.16 14.68
N TRP A 237 -3.23 -17.56 15.79
CA TRP A 237 -2.39 -16.64 16.54
C TRP A 237 -1.08 -17.31 16.98
N GLY A 238 0.00 -16.57 16.88
CA GLY A 238 1.35 -17.07 17.08
C GLY A 238 2.10 -17.40 15.78
N SER A 239 1.39 -17.61 14.66
CA SER A 239 2.04 -17.88 13.36
C SER A 239 2.85 -16.69 12.83
N SER A 240 2.69 -15.50 13.41
CA SER A 240 3.53 -14.34 13.09
C SER A 240 5.02 -14.58 13.40
N VAL A 241 5.36 -15.41 14.38
CA VAL A 241 6.74 -15.78 14.66
C VAL A 241 7.37 -16.46 13.46
N GLU A 242 6.66 -17.41 12.86
CA GLU A 242 7.12 -18.14 11.69
C GLU A 242 7.13 -17.25 10.42
N SER A 243 6.10 -16.46 10.20
CA SER A 243 6.05 -15.59 9.03
C SER A 243 7.18 -14.55 9.04
N LEU A 244 7.50 -13.96 10.19
CA LEU A 244 8.61 -13.02 10.33
C LEU A 244 9.95 -13.72 10.14
N ARG A 245 10.13 -14.95 10.66
CA ARG A 245 11.33 -15.75 10.43
C ARG A 245 11.58 -15.99 8.93
N LEU A 246 10.54 -16.32 8.16
CA LEU A 246 10.63 -16.50 6.70
C LEU A 246 11.05 -15.22 5.98
N VAL A 247 10.51 -14.07 6.41
CA VAL A 247 10.90 -12.76 5.89
C VAL A 247 12.37 -12.47 6.18
N ASP A 248 12.83 -12.69 7.41
CA ASP A 248 14.24 -12.49 7.79
C ASP A 248 15.17 -13.41 6.99
N GLU A 249 14.78 -14.66 6.77
CA GLU A 249 15.53 -15.60 5.92
C GLU A 249 15.57 -15.16 4.45
N ALA A 250 14.47 -14.63 3.91
CA ALA A 250 14.43 -14.07 2.55
C ALA A 250 15.38 -12.86 2.44
N ARG A 251 15.35 -11.96 3.42
CA ARG A 251 16.29 -10.83 3.50
C ARG A 251 17.75 -11.29 3.57
N ALA A 252 18.04 -12.32 4.35
CA ALA A 252 19.38 -12.90 4.44
C ALA A 252 19.86 -13.51 3.11
N ARG A 253 18.93 -13.94 2.24
CA ARG A 253 19.23 -14.41 0.87
C ARG A 253 19.33 -13.27 -0.15
N GLY A 254 19.05 -12.03 0.25
CA GLY A 254 19.17 -10.84 -0.61
C GLY A 254 17.85 -10.37 -1.23
N VAL A 255 16.71 -10.90 -0.81
CA VAL A 255 15.40 -10.37 -1.21
C VAL A 255 15.16 -9.04 -0.51
N ASP A 256 14.88 -7.99 -1.26
CA ASP A 256 14.46 -6.70 -0.71
C ASP A 256 12.99 -6.78 -0.35
N ILE A 257 12.70 -7.07 0.92
CA ILE A 257 11.35 -7.27 1.42
C ILE A 257 11.09 -6.50 2.70
N THR A 258 9.97 -5.81 2.75
CA THR A 258 9.46 -5.03 3.87
C THR A 258 8.05 -5.43 4.24
N ILE A 259 7.59 -4.95 5.39
CA ILE A 259 6.26 -5.20 5.94
C ILE A 259 5.71 -3.87 6.42
N ASP A 260 4.43 -3.56 6.11
CA ASP A 260 3.70 -2.53 6.84
C ASP A 260 2.67 -3.14 7.81
N GLN A 261 2.29 -2.36 8.79
CA GLN A 261 1.33 -2.76 9.82
C GLN A 261 0.55 -1.55 10.32
N TYR A 262 -0.74 -1.72 10.58
CA TYR A 262 -1.56 -0.73 11.25
C TYR A 262 -1.66 -1.01 12.77
N PRO A 263 -1.88 0.01 13.61
CA PRO A 263 -1.87 -0.14 15.07
C PRO A 263 -3.27 -0.44 15.65
N TYR A 264 -4.11 -1.19 14.95
CA TYR A 264 -5.48 -1.49 15.37
C TYR A 264 -5.65 -2.98 15.65
N THR A 265 -6.55 -3.31 16.58
CA THR A 265 -6.94 -4.68 16.92
C THR A 265 -8.09 -5.22 16.06
N ALA A 266 -8.55 -4.43 15.09
CA ALA A 266 -9.60 -4.78 14.15
C ALA A 266 -9.15 -4.46 12.72
N SER A 267 -9.66 -5.20 11.74
CA SER A 267 -9.49 -4.92 10.32
C SER A 267 -10.80 -4.45 9.70
N GLN A 268 -10.71 -3.70 8.61
CA GLN A 268 -11.86 -3.27 7.82
C GLN A 268 -11.74 -3.79 6.39
N THR A 269 -12.82 -4.35 5.86
CA THR A 269 -12.93 -4.73 4.46
C THR A 269 -14.39 -4.79 4.04
N SER A 270 -14.65 -5.11 2.76
CA SER A 270 -16.01 -5.33 2.25
C SER A 270 -16.64 -6.58 2.85
N ILE A 271 -17.95 -6.56 3.08
CA ILE A 271 -18.73 -7.76 3.46
C ILE A 271 -18.57 -8.91 2.47
N ASN A 272 -18.22 -8.63 1.22
CA ASN A 272 -17.92 -9.65 0.21
C ASN A 272 -16.74 -10.55 0.61
N ALA A 273 -15.86 -10.11 1.53
CA ALA A 273 -14.80 -10.94 2.08
C ALA A 273 -15.30 -12.22 2.77
N LEU A 274 -16.56 -12.24 3.20
CA LEU A 274 -17.20 -13.43 3.75
C LEU A 274 -17.76 -14.37 2.67
N ILE A 275 -18.04 -13.85 1.47
CA ILE A 275 -18.59 -14.66 0.37
C ILE A 275 -17.47 -15.47 -0.27
N PRO A 276 -17.63 -16.78 -0.48
CA PRO A 276 -16.64 -17.59 -1.17
C PRO A 276 -16.26 -17.02 -2.53
N GLN A 277 -14.99 -17.09 -2.90
CA GLN A 277 -14.48 -16.49 -4.15
C GLN A 277 -15.17 -17.06 -5.39
N TRP A 278 -15.39 -18.39 -5.43
CA TRP A 278 -16.12 -19.05 -6.52
C TRP A 278 -17.53 -18.48 -6.73
N ALA A 279 -18.19 -18.03 -5.64
CA ALA A 279 -19.52 -17.45 -5.73
C ALA A 279 -19.52 -16.03 -6.31
N GLN A 280 -18.36 -15.36 -6.33
CA GLN A 280 -18.15 -14.00 -6.85
C GLN A 280 -17.66 -14.01 -8.32
N GLU A 281 -17.31 -15.16 -8.86
CA GLU A 281 -16.92 -15.33 -10.27
C GLU A 281 -17.98 -14.73 -11.21
N GLY A 282 -17.54 -14.06 -12.28
CA GLY A 282 -18.41 -13.32 -13.20
C GLY A 282 -18.98 -12.03 -12.64
N GLY A 283 -18.58 -11.64 -11.40
CA GLY A 283 -18.91 -10.36 -10.79
C GLY A 283 -20.24 -10.31 -10.05
N ARG A 284 -20.65 -9.07 -9.66
CA ARG A 284 -21.77 -8.84 -8.76
C ARG A 284 -23.11 -9.44 -9.28
N GLY A 285 -23.39 -9.32 -10.56
CA GLY A 285 -24.64 -9.84 -11.14
C GLY A 285 -24.75 -11.34 -10.95
N ARG A 286 -23.70 -12.08 -11.35
CA ARG A 286 -23.63 -13.53 -11.19
C ARG A 286 -23.63 -13.96 -9.73
N MET A 287 -22.97 -13.22 -8.85
CA MET A 287 -23.00 -13.49 -7.41
C MET A 287 -24.43 -13.37 -6.85
N LEU A 288 -25.19 -12.34 -7.23
CA LEU A 288 -26.58 -12.19 -6.79
C LEU A 288 -27.48 -13.29 -7.31
N GLU A 289 -27.37 -13.68 -8.59
CA GLU A 289 -28.08 -14.82 -9.15
C GLU A 289 -27.82 -16.13 -8.35
N ARG A 290 -26.56 -16.37 -7.97
CA ARG A 290 -26.18 -17.51 -7.13
C ARG A 290 -26.79 -17.44 -5.72
N ILE A 291 -26.83 -16.25 -5.13
CA ILE A 291 -27.44 -16.02 -3.81
C ILE A 291 -28.97 -16.18 -3.87
N GLU A 292 -29.61 -15.85 -4.98
CA GLU A 292 -31.04 -16.02 -5.16
C GLU A 292 -31.45 -17.51 -5.31
N SER A 293 -30.57 -18.35 -5.85
CA SER A 293 -30.80 -19.80 -5.92
C SER A 293 -30.79 -20.45 -4.52
N PRO A 294 -31.90 -21.08 -4.06
CA PRO A 294 -31.96 -21.63 -2.70
C PRO A 294 -30.89 -22.69 -2.43
N GLU A 295 -30.56 -23.51 -3.43
CA GLU A 295 -29.57 -24.58 -3.30
C GLU A 295 -28.14 -24.02 -3.19
N ILE A 296 -27.77 -23.11 -4.10
CA ILE A 296 -26.44 -22.46 -4.12
C ILE A 296 -26.28 -21.59 -2.86
N ARG A 297 -27.31 -20.82 -2.50
CA ARG A 297 -27.30 -20.03 -1.27
C ARG A 297 -27.05 -20.86 -0.01
N ALA A 298 -27.61 -22.07 0.06
CA ALA A 298 -27.38 -22.97 1.20
C ALA A 298 -25.91 -23.38 1.30
N THR A 299 -25.24 -23.58 0.17
CA THR A 299 -23.79 -23.88 0.13
C THR A 299 -22.97 -22.65 0.53
N ILE A 300 -23.23 -21.50 -0.05
CA ILE A 300 -22.58 -20.21 0.33
C ILE A 300 -22.73 -19.98 1.83
N LYS A 301 -23.95 -20.13 2.38
CA LYS A 301 -24.20 -19.93 3.80
C LYS A 301 -23.35 -20.82 4.69
N ARG A 302 -23.16 -22.10 4.33
CA ARG A 302 -22.30 -23.01 5.10
C ARG A 302 -20.84 -22.53 5.10
N GLU A 303 -20.32 -22.11 3.95
CA GLU A 303 -18.95 -21.61 3.84
C GLU A 303 -18.75 -20.29 4.56
N VAL A 304 -19.72 -19.37 4.50
CA VAL A 304 -19.70 -18.12 5.26
C VAL A 304 -19.64 -18.38 6.77
N VAL A 305 -20.44 -19.34 7.26
CA VAL A 305 -20.42 -19.71 8.68
C VAL A 305 -19.05 -20.29 9.07
N LEU A 306 -18.44 -21.11 8.21
CA LEU A 306 -17.10 -21.65 8.48
C LEU A 306 -16.04 -20.54 8.50
N LYS A 307 -16.09 -19.58 7.56
CA LYS A 307 -15.18 -18.42 7.57
C LYS A 307 -15.34 -17.58 8.85
N ILE A 308 -16.56 -17.32 9.31
CA ILE A 308 -16.81 -16.61 10.58
C ILE A 308 -16.23 -17.40 11.75
N LEU A 309 -16.39 -18.71 11.76
CA LEU A 309 -15.92 -19.57 12.85
C LEU A 309 -14.39 -19.71 12.91
N TYR A 310 -13.71 -19.71 11.78
CA TYR A 310 -12.29 -20.04 11.72
C TYR A 310 -11.38 -18.86 11.35
N ASP A 311 -11.82 -17.98 10.47
CA ASP A 311 -10.97 -16.92 9.92
C ASP A 311 -11.34 -15.53 10.42
N ARG A 312 -12.63 -15.25 10.62
CA ARG A 312 -13.13 -13.91 10.96
C ARG A 312 -14.00 -13.97 12.22
N GLY A 313 -14.01 -12.88 12.99
CA GLY A 313 -14.89 -12.75 14.14
C GLY A 313 -14.59 -13.67 15.34
N GLY A 314 -13.51 -14.47 15.28
CA GLY A 314 -13.12 -15.34 16.39
C GLY A 314 -14.20 -16.38 16.77
N GLY A 315 -15.03 -16.78 15.81
CA GLY A 315 -16.14 -17.73 16.01
C GLY A 315 -17.46 -17.09 16.47
N ASP A 316 -17.50 -15.79 16.70
CA ASP A 316 -18.72 -15.06 17.08
C ASP A 316 -19.04 -13.99 16.04
N PRO A 317 -20.19 -14.06 15.32
CA PRO A 317 -20.59 -13.05 14.35
C PRO A 317 -20.80 -11.65 14.98
N LYS A 318 -20.95 -11.53 16.30
CA LYS A 318 -21.02 -10.24 16.98
C LYS A 318 -19.72 -9.44 16.90
N ASN A 319 -18.59 -10.09 16.58
CA ASN A 319 -17.30 -9.43 16.36
C ASN A 319 -17.15 -8.90 14.94
N ILE A 320 -18.15 -9.06 14.07
CA ILE A 320 -18.20 -8.52 12.71
C ILE A 320 -19.18 -7.36 12.71
N PHE A 321 -18.66 -6.15 12.57
CA PHE A 321 -19.46 -4.92 12.50
C PHE A 321 -19.74 -4.59 11.03
N ILE A 322 -20.98 -4.17 10.72
CA ILE A 322 -21.45 -3.80 9.37
C ILE A 322 -21.94 -2.35 9.39
#